data_6b2bc0adf496a1e579c1efb0f0f1c292
#
_entry.id   6b2bc0adf496a1e579c1efb0f0f1c292
#
_cell.length_a   1.000
_cell.length_b   1.000
_cell.length_c   1.000
_cell.angle_alpha   90.00
_cell.angle_beta   90.00
_cell.angle_gamma   90.00
#
_symmetry.space_group_name_H-M   'P 1'
#
loop_
_entity.id
_entity.type
_entity.pdbx_description
1 polymer ?
#
loop_
_entity_poly.entity_id
_entity_poly.type
_entity_poly.pdbx_seq_one_letter_code
_entity_poly.pdbx_strand_id
1 'polypeptide(L)'
;QVVEPHLNGPLGDMPAIIYPAKERRARIVCGQGPAPAKATIAKMKSFGLDVIPGSGLLAPCVPGATDAWLLMLRDYGTISLKEALQPAIELAGGGYPVVDHMTRTIDSVAALFRDEWITSAAIWLDHGAAPRPGRRWRNLAQANFYQSLIAAGDKGDRETRIDGARSCLKTGFIAEEIDRFCETTEAMDVSGERHSGLLTGDDLARWSASFEEPLSLDF
;
A
#
# COMPACT_ATOMS: atom_id res chain seq x y z
N GLN A 1 1.24 -3.67 -9.78
CA GLN A 1 0.28 -2.97 -8.93
C GLN A 1 -0.89 -2.36 -9.69
N VAL A 2 -0.64 -1.62 -10.77
CA VAL A 2 -1.72 -0.95 -11.48
C VAL A 2 -2.61 -1.95 -12.22
N VAL A 3 -2.01 -2.88 -12.97
CA VAL A 3 -2.74 -3.80 -13.85
C VAL A 3 -3.21 -5.08 -13.14
N GLU A 4 -2.67 -5.38 -11.97
CA GLU A 4 -3.08 -6.50 -11.11
C GLU A 4 -3.25 -6.05 -9.64
N PRO A 5 -4.16 -5.09 -9.39
CA PRO A 5 -4.31 -4.46 -8.07
C PRO A 5 -4.84 -5.42 -6.99
N HIS A 6 -5.38 -6.56 -7.41
CA HIS A 6 -5.85 -7.62 -6.51
C HIS A 6 -4.71 -8.43 -5.86
N LEU A 7 -3.48 -8.28 -6.36
CA LEU A 7 -2.29 -8.96 -5.81
C LEU A 7 -1.45 -8.06 -4.92
N ASN A 8 -1.36 -6.78 -5.26
CA ASN A 8 -0.53 -5.83 -4.51
C ASN A 8 -1.00 -4.39 -4.73
N GLY A 9 -0.74 -3.54 -3.75
CA GLY A 9 -1.04 -2.11 -3.79
C GLY A 9 0.11 -1.25 -3.22
N PRO A 10 0.05 0.07 -3.43
CA PRO A 10 1.08 0.99 -2.95
C PRO A 10 1.19 1.06 -1.43
N LEU A 11 0.15 0.65 -0.71
CA LEU A 11 0.11 0.60 0.75
C LEU A 11 0.22 -0.83 1.32
N GLY A 12 0.69 -1.78 0.52
CA GLY A 12 1.02 -3.12 0.96
C GLY A 12 2.38 -3.21 1.63
N ASP A 13 2.92 -4.42 1.67
CA ASP A 13 4.27 -4.72 2.12
C ASP A 13 5.17 -5.14 0.93
N MET A 14 6.48 -5.13 1.13
CA MET A 14 7.45 -5.52 0.12
C MET A 14 8.75 -6.05 0.76
N PRO A 15 8.89 -7.34 0.96
CA PRO A 15 10.19 -7.95 1.16
C PRO A 15 10.88 -8.17 -0.20
N ALA A 16 12.16 -7.79 -0.31
CA ALA A 16 12.94 -8.06 -1.51
C ALA A 16 14.39 -8.41 -1.18
N ILE A 17 15.00 -9.26 -1.99
CA ILE A 17 16.43 -9.50 -2.00
C ILE A 17 16.99 -8.89 -3.28
N ILE A 18 18.00 -8.06 -3.14
CA ILE A 18 18.74 -7.47 -4.26
C ILE A 18 20.21 -7.88 -4.20
N TYR A 19 20.85 -7.93 -5.36
CA TYR A 19 22.30 -8.18 -5.47
C TYR A 19 22.95 -7.05 -6.27
N PRO A 20 23.33 -5.94 -5.60
CA PRO A 20 23.98 -4.83 -6.28
C PRO A 20 25.36 -5.26 -6.81
N ALA A 21 25.57 -5.14 -8.13
CA ALA A 21 26.79 -5.61 -8.79
C ALA A 21 28.06 -4.96 -8.22
N LYS A 22 27.99 -3.72 -7.79
CA LYS A 22 29.11 -2.98 -7.19
C LYS A 22 29.47 -3.51 -5.79
N GLU A 23 28.48 -3.90 -4.99
CA GLU A 23 28.70 -4.43 -3.62
C GLU A 23 29.09 -5.90 -3.62
N ARG A 24 28.71 -6.66 -4.66
CA ARG A 24 28.96 -8.11 -4.81
C ARG A 24 28.47 -8.93 -3.61
N ARG A 25 27.36 -8.51 -3.00
CA ARG A 25 26.68 -9.21 -1.89
C ARG A 25 25.17 -8.99 -1.96
N ALA A 26 24.43 -9.94 -1.43
CA ALA A 26 22.99 -9.77 -1.29
C ALA A 26 22.64 -8.77 -0.19
N ARG A 27 21.52 -8.07 -0.37
CA ARG A 27 20.90 -7.19 0.60
C ARG A 27 19.41 -7.50 0.66
N ILE A 28 18.82 -7.44 1.85
CA ILE A 28 17.37 -7.46 2.00
C ILE A 28 16.88 -6.01 2.01
N VAL A 29 15.79 -5.76 1.31
CA VAL A 29 15.01 -4.54 1.43
C VAL A 29 13.76 -4.90 2.23
N CYS A 30 13.67 -4.38 3.45
CA CYS A 30 12.54 -4.61 4.33
C CYS A 30 11.51 -3.48 4.16
N GLY A 31 10.41 -3.80 3.47
CA GLY A 31 9.23 -2.96 3.35
C GLY A 31 8.01 -3.59 4.04
N GLN A 32 8.25 -4.30 5.15
CA GLN A 32 7.21 -4.92 5.98
C GLN A 32 7.12 -4.14 7.29
N GLY A 33 6.10 -3.30 7.40
CA GLY A 33 5.88 -2.52 8.61
C GLY A 33 5.31 -3.35 9.77
N PRO A 34 5.52 -2.90 11.02
CA PRO A 34 4.99 -3.57 12.20
C PRO A 34 3.47 -3.40 12.32
N ALA A 35 2.87 -4.19 13.20
CA ALA A 35 1.51 -3.95 13.66
C ALA A 35 1.42 -2.57 14.36
N PRO A 36 0.27 -1.88 14.29
CA PRO A 36 0.03 -0.63 15.00
C PRO A 36 0.28 -0.77 16.51
N ALA A 37 0.82 0.26 17.15
CA ALA A 37 1.09 0.24 18.59
C ALA A 37 -0.16 -0.04 19.45
N LYS A 38 -1.34 0.36 18.96
CA LYS A 38 -2.64 0.09 19.60
C LYS A 38 -3.13 -1.36 19.41
N ALA A 39 -2.55 -2.14 18.49
CA ALA A 39 -2.94 -3.53 18.20
C ALA A 39 -2.37 -4.51 19.24
N THR A 40 -2.76 -4.35 20.49
CA THR A 40 -2.32 -5.20 21.61
C THR A 40 -3.27 -6.39 21.83
N ILE A 41 -2.76 -7.46 22.46
CA ILE A 41 -3.60 -8.62 22.87
C ILE A 41 -4.78 -8.14 23.72
N ALA A 42 -4.55 -7.24 24.68
CA ALA A 42 -5.60 -6.70 25.55
C ALA A 42 -6.68 -5.96 24.72
N LYS A 43 -6.27 -5.21 23.70
CA LYS A 43 -7.21 -4.51 22.82
C LYS A 43 -8.05 -5.49 21.99
N MET A 44 -7.44 -6.55 21.41
CA MET A 44 -8.19 -7.59 20.69
C MET A 44 -9.17 -8.32 21.59
N LYS A 45 -8.74 -8.68 22.81
CA LYS A 45 -9.62 -9.29 23.81
C LYS A 45 -10.79 -8.38 24.23
N SER A 46 -10.60 -7.06 24.28
CA SER A 46 -11.69 -6.12 24.56
C SER A 46 -12.78 -6.07 23.48
N PHE A 47 -12.47 -6.51 22.27
CA PHE A 47 -13.41 -6.72 21.17
C PHE A 47 -14.00 -8.15 21.15
N GLY A 48 -13.64 -9.00 22.11
CA GLY A 48 -14.05 -10.42 22.12
C GLY A 48 -13.31 -11.28 21.10
N LEU A 49 -12.19 -10.82 20.57
CA LEU A 49 -11.43 -11.50 19.53
C LEU A 49 -10.28 -12.32 20.12
N ASP A 50 -10.15 -13.57 19.68
CA ASP A 50 -9.02 -14.45 19.98
C ASP A 50 -7.95 -14.41 18.90
N VAL A 51 -8.32 -14.00 17.69
CA VAL A 51 -7.45 -13.85 16.50
C VAL A 51 -7.73 -12.51 15.86
N ILE A 52 -6.71 -11.89 15.27
CA ILE A 52 -6.88 -10.67 14.47
C ILE A 52 -7.71 -11.05 13.23
N PRO A 53 -8.80 -10.32 12.92
CA PRO A 53 -9.56 -10.56 11.69
C PRO A 53 -8.68 -10.41 10.44
N GLY A 54 -8.85 -11.32 9.47
CA GLY A 54 -8.07 -11.28 8.22
C GLY A 54 -8.54 -10.22 7.22
N SER A 55 -9.53 -9.41 7.57
CA SER A 55 -10.08 -8.33 6.76
C SER A 55 -10.49 -7.13 7.63
N GLY A 56 -10.92 -6.03 7.00
CA GLY A 56 -11.33 -4.83 7.72
C GLY A 56 -10.15 -4.01 8.25
N LEU A 57 -10.41 -3.12 9.20
CA LEU A 57 -9.47 -2.10 9.65
C LEU A 57 -8.60 -2.53 10.86
N LEU A 58 -8.84 -3.71 11.43
CA LEU A 58 -7.98 -4.27 12.50
C LEU A 58 -6.75 -4.99 11.96
N ALA A 59 -6.78 -5.45 10.69
CA ALA A 59 -5.71 -6.22 10.07
C ALA A 59 -4.49 -5.41 9.58
N PRO A 60 -4.62 -4.13 9.15
CA PRO A 60 -3.51 -3.39 8.55
C PRO A 60 -2.32 -3.23 9.48
N CYS A 61 -1.12 -3.48 8.91
CA CYS A 61 0.16 -3.06 9.46
C CYS A 61 0.57 -1.70 8.88
N VAL A 62 1.66 -1.12 9.39
CA VAL A 62 2.26 0.07 8.78
C VAL A 62 2.62 -0.22 7.33
N PRO A 63 2.09 0.52 6.33
CA PRO A 63 2.33 0.25 4.92
C PRO A 63 3.77 0.57 4.53
N GLY A 64 4.47 -0.42 4.01
CA GLY A 64 5.90 -0.32 3.74
C GLY A 64 6.33 -0.36 2.27
N ALA A 65 5.47 -0.87 1.37
CA ALA A 65 5.86 -1.12 -0.02
C ALA A 65 6.38 0.13 -0.74
N THR A 66 5.64 1.23 -0.70
CA THR A 66 6.04 2.46 -1.40
C THR A 66 7.33 3.04 -0.82
N ASP A 67 7.50 3.08 0.50
CA ASP A 67 8.74 3.57 1.12
C ASP A 67 9.95 2.71 0.72
N ALA A 68 9.78 1.39 0.67
CA ALA A 68 10.83 0.46 0.25
C ALA A 68 11.22 0.63 -1.22
N TRP A 69 10.25 0.84 -2.15
CA TRP A 69 10.57 1.14 -3.55
C TRP A 69 11.31 2.45 -3.70
N LEU A 70 10.88 3.47 -2.98
CA LEU A 70 11.54 4.78 -3.00
C LEU A 70 12.95 4.69 -2.42
N LEU A 71 13.16 3.91 -1.36
CA LEU A 71 14.47 3.62 -0.80
C LEU A 71 15.39 2.95 -1.83
N MET A 72 14.91 1.89 -2.50
CA MET A 72 15.67 1.23 -3.57
C MET A 72 15.97 2.18 -4.74
N LEU A 73 14.98 2.97 -5.18
CA LEU A 73 15.16 3.94 -6.24
C LEU A 73 16.22 4.97 -5.86
N ARG A 74 16.21 5.47 -4.63
CA ARG A 74 17.17 6.44 -4.13
C ARG A 74 18.60 5.92 -4.17
N ASP A 75 18.82 4.72 -3.61
CA ASP A 75 20.17 4.21 -3.34
C ASP A 75 20.76 3.39 -4.49
N TYR A 76 19.92 2.73 -5.29
CA TYR A 76 20.37 1.85 -6.38
C TYR A 76 19.86 2.24 -7.76
N GLY A 77 18.81 3.05 -7.84
CA GLY A 77 18.27 3.51 -9.11
C GLY A 77 19.05 4.68 -9.69
N THR A 78 18.89 4.90 -11.01
CA THR A 78 19.55 5.98 -11.75
C THR A 78 18.57 6.96 -12.40
N ILE A 79 17.29 6.59 -12.50
CA ILE A 79 16.23 7.42 -13.05
C ILE A 79 15.57 8.29 -11.98
N SER A 80 14.89 9.33 -12.38
CA SER A 80 14.13 10.19 -11.49
C SER A 80 12.85 9.50 -10.99
N LEU A 81 12.28 10.00 -9.89
CA LEU A 81 11.00 9.57 -9.36
C LEU A 81 9.88 9.70 -10.42
N LYS A 82 9.89 10.81 -11.18
CA LYS A 82 8.91 11.04 -12.23
C LYS A 82 9.01 10.00 -13.35
N GLU A 83 10.22 9.72 -13.83
CA GLU A 83 10.44 8.69 -14.86
C GLU A 83 10.00 7.30 -14.38
N ALA A 84 10.25 6.97 -13.11
CA ALA A 84 9.85 5.68 -12.55
C ALA A 84 8.32 5.54 -12.43
N LEU A 85 7.60 6.59 -12.05
CA LEU A 85 6.16 6.54 -11.78
C LEU A 85 5.29 6.87 -13.01
N GLN A 86 5.83 7.54 -14.05
CA GLN A 86 5.06 8.00 -15.19
C GLN A 86 4.25 6.88 -15.88
N PRO A 87 4.81 5.68 -16.17
CA PRO A 87 4.04 4.60 -16.78
C PRO A 87 2.87 4.12 -15.91
N ALA A 88 3.08 4.08 -14.58
CA ALA A 88 2.02 3.68 -13.65
C ALA A 88 0.88 4.72 -13.61
N ILE A 89 1.22 6.01 -13.64
CA ILE A 89 0.26 7.12 -13.70
C ILE A 89 -0.55 7.06 -15.00
N GLU A 90 0.10 6.83 -16.13
CA GLU A 90 -0.56 6.74 -17.44
C GLU A 90 -1.52 5.55 -17.51
N LEU A 91 -1.11 4.38 -17.02
CA LEU A 91 -1.98 3.21 -16.97
C LEU A 91 -3.15 3.39 -15.99
N ALA A 92 -2.90 3.92 -14.80
CA ALA A 92 -3.95 4.14 -13.81
C ALA A 92 -4.96 5.22 -14.28
N GLY A 93 -4.47 6.33 -14.84
CA GLY A 93 -5.31 7.44 -15.30
C GLY A 93 -5.91 7.22 -16.69
N GLY A 94 -5.13 6.69 -17.63
CA GLY A 94 -5.56 6.40 -19.01
C GLY A 94 -6.40 5.13 -19.14
N GLY A 95 -6.16 4.19 -18.24
CA GLY A 95 -6.84 2.90 -18.17
C GLY A 95 -6.10 1.77 -18.86
N TYR A 96 -6.32 0.58 -18.36
CA TYR A 96 -5.76 -0.69 -18.80
C TYR A 96 -6.87 -1.75 -18.96
N PRO A 97 -6.67 -2.79 -19.77
CA PRO A 97 -7.66 -3.86 -19.89
C PRO A 97 -7.68 -4.72 -18.62
N VAL A 98 -8.87 -4.93 -18.08
CA VAL A 98 -9.08 -5.81 -16.91
C VAL A 98 -8.69 -7.24 -17.28
N VAL A 99 -7.87 -7.89 -16.46
CA VAL A 99 -7.57 -9.32 -16.60
C VAL A 99 -8.64 -10.17 -15.92
N ASP A 100 -8.86 -11.38 -16.44
CA ASP A 100 -9.90 -12.28 -15.96
C ASP A 100 -9.75 -12.62 -14.45
N HIS A 101 -8.53 -12.80 -13.98
CA HIS A 101 -8.26 -13.08 -12.56
C HIS A 101 -8.68 -11.91 -11.64
N MET A 102 -8.44 -10.66 -12.07
CA MET A 102 -8.91 -9.47 -11.35
C MET A 102 -10.45 -9.47 -11.24
N THR A 103 -11.16 -9.75 -12.36
CA THR A 103 -12.62 -9.84 -12.37
C THR A 103 -13.12 -10.86 -11.34
N ARG A 104 -12.57 -12.07 -11.35
CA ARG A 104 -12.99 -13.14 -10.43
C ARG A 104 -12.72 -12.78 -8.97
N THR A 105 -11.58 -12.17 -8.68
CA THR A 105 -11.26 -11.73 -7.31
C THR A 105 -12.21 -10.65 -6.83
N ILE A 106 -12.50 -9.64 -7.65
CA ILE A 106 -13.48 -8.59 -7.30
C ILE A 106 -14.88 -9.18 -7.14
N ASP A 107 -15.30 -10.10 -8.02
CA ASP A 107 -16.63 -10.73 -7.97
C ASP A 107 -16.82 -11.50 -6.66
N SER A 108 -15.79 -12.19 -6.17
CA SER A 108 -15.85 -12.95 -4.91
C SER A 108 -16.09 -12.09 -3.67
N VAL A 109 -15.81 -10.78 -3.73
CA VAL A 109 -15.98 -9.81 -2.63
C VAL A 109 -16.97 -8.69 -2.98
N ALA A 110 -17.63 -8.75 -4.12
CA ALA A 110 -18.50 -7.68 -4.60
C ALA A 110 -19.67 -7.36 -3.67
N ALA A 111 -20.23 -8.37 -3.00
CA ALA A 111 -21.29 -8.17 -2.01
C ALA A 111 -20.77 -7.38 -0.81
N LEU A 112 -19.62 -7.78 -0.25
CA LEU A 112 -18.97 -7.06 0.85
C LEU A 112 -18.69 -5.60 0.48
N PHE A 113 -18.20 -5.36 -0.73
CA PHE A 113 -17.96 -3.99 -1.21
C PHE A 113 -19.26 -3.17 -1.31
N ARG A 114 -20.32 -3.72 -1.91
CA ARG A 114 -21.60 -3.02 -2.05
C ARG A 114 -22.25 -2.68 -0.72
N ASP A 115 -22.24 -3.65 0.19
CA ASP A 115 -23.07 -3.60 1.37
C ASP A 115 -22.34 -2.97 2.58
N GLU A 116 -20.99 -3.09 2.61
CA GLU A 116 -20.20 -2.73 3.79
C GLU A 116 -19.02 -1.79 3.46
N TRP A 117 -18.30 -2.01 2.36
CA TRP A 117 -17.09 -1.26 2.04
C TRP A 117 -17.33 -0.31 0.87
N ILE A 118 -18.14 0.70 1.12
CA ILE A 118 -18.65 1.63 0.08
C ILE A 118 -17.50 2.34 -0.68
N THR A 119 -16.40 2.68 0.01
CA THR A 119 -15.23 3.28 -0.63
C THR A 119 -14.55 2.32 -1.60
N SER A 120 -14.48 1.03 -1.27
CA SER A 120 -13.99 -0.02 -2.16
C SER A 120 -14.95 -0.25 -3.32
N ALA A 121 -16.26 -0.25 -3.07
CA ALA A 121 -17.27 -0.33 -4.13
C ALA A 121 -17.12 0.78 -5.17
N ALA A 122 -16.91 2.02 -4.72
CA ALA A 122 -16.72 3.18 -5.60
C ALA A 122 -15.50 3.08 -6.52
N ILE A 123 -14.45 2.35 -6.07
CA ILE A 123 -13.22 2.16 -6.85
C ILE A 123 -13.27 0.91 -7.72
N TRP A 124 -13.81 -0.20 -7.21
CA TRP A 124 -13.64 -1.52 -7.82
C TRP A 124 -14.87 -2.11 -8.51
N LEU A 125 -16.05 -1.52 -8.30
CA LEU A 125 -17.27 -2.02 -8.94
C LEU A 125 -17.70 -1.11 -10.10
N ASP A 126 -18.16 -1.74 -11.17
CA ASP A 126 -18.79 -1.11 -12.34
C ASP A 126 -20.30 -1.27 -12.22
N HIS A 127 -21.01 -0.20 -11.87
CA HIS A 127 -22.45 -0.25 -11.60
C HIS A 127 -22.86 -1.35 -10.60
N GLY A 128 -22.06 -1.53 -9.54
CA GLY A 128 -22.32 -2.49 -8.47
C GLY A 128 -21.88 -3.94 -8.75
N ALA A 129 -21.21 -4.20 -9.87
CA ALA A 129 -20.69 -5.51 -10.25
C ALA A 129 -19.19 -5.47 -10.56
N ALA A 130 -18.53 -6.62 -10.54
CA ALA A 130 -17.14 -6.71 -10.98
C ALA A 130 -16.98 -6.29 -12.45
N PRO A 131 -15.94 -5.57 -12.84
CA PRO A 131 -15.72 -5.16 -14.22
C PRO A 131 -15.45 -6.39 -15.10
N ARG A 132 -15.95 -6.36 -16.34
CA ARG A 132 -15.77 -7.48 -17.29
C ARG A 132 -14.32 -7.55 -17.79
N PRO A 133 -13.76 -8.75 -18.01
CA PRO A 133 -12.46 -8.93 -18.63
C PRO A 133 -12.34 -8.16 -19.95
N GLY A 134 -11.19 -7.57 -20.21
CA GLY A 134 -10.92 -6.77 -21.40
C GLY A 134 -11.50 -5.35 -21.38
N ARG A 135 -12.42 -5.03 -20.47
CA ARG A 135 -12.91 -3.65 -20.30
C ARG A 135 -11.76 -2.75 -19.86
N ARG A 136 -11.71 -1.53 -20.40
CA ARG A 136 -10.76 -0.52 -19.94
C ARG A 136 -11.14 -0.03 -18.54
N TRP A 137 -10.25 -0.23 -17.59
CA TRP A 137 -10.42 0.19 -16.19
C TRP A 137 -9.48 1.32 -15.85
N ARG A 138 -9.94 2.27 -15.07
CA ARG A 138 -9.16 3.41 -14.57
C ARG A 138 -9.21 3.43 -13.05
N ASN A 139 -8.11 3.80 -12.44
CA ASN A 139 -8.04 4.11 -11.01
C ASN A 139 -7.42 5.50 -10.83
N LEU A 140 -8.25 6.53 -10.88
CA LEU A 140 -7.81 7.92 -10.75
C LEU A 140 -7.23 8.21 -9.37
N ALA A 141 -7.73 7.56 -8.31
CA ALA A 141 -7.19 7.70 -6.97
C ALA A 141 -5.72 7.23 -6.91
N GLN A 142 -5.41 6.10 -7.54
CA GLN A 142 -4.04 5.60 -7.62
C GLN A 142 -3.14 6.49 -8.49
N ALA A 143 -3.65 7.01 -9.61
CA ALA A 143 -2.90 7.96 -10.43
C ALA A 143 -2.57 9.24 -9.64
N ASN A 144 -3.55 9.79 -8.93
CA ASN A 144 -3.38 10.97 -8.08
C ASN A 144 -2.39 10.72 -6.93
N PHE A 145 -2.45 9.54 -6.30
CA PHE A 145 -1.48 9.14 -5.27
C PHE A 145 -0.04 9.23 -5.79
N TYR A 146 0.27 8.65 -6.95
CA TYR A 146 1.61 8.72 -7.54
C TYR A 146 2.00 10.14 -7.97
N GLN A 147 1.06 10.94 -8.50
CA GLN A 147 1.31 12.34 -8.81
C GLN A 147 1.65 13.16 -7.56
N SER A 148 0.96 12.88 -6.46
CA SER A 148 1.21 13.54 -5.18
C SER A 148 2.58 13.21 -4.59
N LEU A 149 3.08 11.98 -4.77
CA LEU A 149 4.46 11.62 -4.41
C LEU A 149 5.48 12.42 -5.21
N ILE A 150 5.25 12.60 -6.53
CA ILE A 150 6.12 13.44 -7.37
C ILE A 150 6.09 14.89 -6.90
N ALA A 151 4.92 15.43 -6.58
CA ALA A 151 4.76 16.81 -6.11
C ALA A 151 5.41 17.04 -4.74
N ALA A 152 5.34 16.07 -3.82
CA ALA A 152 6.02 16.14 -2.53
C ALA A 152 7.55 16.16 -2.66
N GLY A 153 8.09 15.58 -3.74
CA GLY A 153 9.50 15.57 -4.08
C GLY A 153 9.87 16.59 -5.17
N ASP A 154 9.37 17.83 -5.12
CA ASP A 154 9.57 18.82 -6.20
C ASP A 154 10.88 19.64 -6.09
N LYS A 155 11.58 19.60 -4.95
CA LYS A 155 12.74 20.45 -4.66
C LYS A 155 14.02 19.64 -4.41
N GLY A 156 15.14 20.24 -4.78
CA GLY A 156 16.48 19.69 -4.57
C GLY A 156 16.98 18.76 -5.68
N ASP A 157 18.05 18.06 -5.39
CA ASP A 157 18.61 17.01 -6.24
C ASP A 157 17.71 15.75 -6.26
N ARG A 158 18.15 14.74 -7.01
CA ARG A 158 17.38 13.50 -7.18
C ARG A 158 17.08 12.80 -5.86
N GLU A 159 18.07 12.66 -5.01
CA GLU A 159 17.95 11.99 -3.71
C GLU A 159 17.02 12.75 -2.77
N THR A 160 17.18 14.06 -2.66
CA THR A 160 16.32 14.95 -1.87
C THR A 160 14.86 14.88 -2.33
N ARG A 161 14.61 14.79 -3.65
CA ARG A 161 13.26 14.65 -4.19
C ARG A 161 12.62 13.31 -3.78
N ILE A 162 13.38 12.23 -3.82
CA ILE A 162 12.88 10.92 -3.40
C ILE A 162 12.61 10.91 -1.88
N ASP A 163 13.48 11.51 -1.08
CA ASP A 163 13.28 11.62 0.36
C ASP A 163 12.08 12.51 0.72
N GLY A 164 11.79 13.56 -0.05
CA GLY A 164 10.56 14.35 0.07
C GLY A 164 9.30 13.50 -0.12
N ALA A 165 9.28 12.66 -1.15
CA ALA A 165 8.19 11.71 -1.38
C ALA A 165 8.07 10.67 -0.25
N ARG A 166 9.19 10.15 0.28
CA ARG A 166 9.20 9.25 1.45
C ARG A 166 8.65 9.92 2.71
N SER A 167 9.01 11.19 2.93
CA SER A 167 8.50 11.96 4.07
C SER A 167 6.99 12.15 4.02
N CYS A 168 6.40 12.29 2.83
CA CYS A 168 4.97 12.44 2.64
C CYS A 168 4.17 11.21 3.10
N LEU A 169 4.75 10.01 2.99
CA LEU A 169 4.15 8.76 3.49
C LEU A 169 4.11 8.70 5.02
N LYS A 170 5.01 9.41 5.70
CA LYS A 170 5.25 9.30 7.15
C LYS A 170 4.57 10.39 7.96
N THR A 171 4.62 11.63 7.46
CA THR A 171 4.18 12.82 8.21
C THR A 171 3.40 13.82 7.36
N GLY A 172 3.16 13.52 6.07
CA GLY A 172 2.42 14.38 5.15
C GLY A 172 0.96 13.94 5.00
N PHE A 173 0.31 14.50 3.98
CA PHE A 173 -1.12 14.30 3.75
C PHE A 173 -1.54 12.83 3.62
N ILE A 174 -0.64 11.93 3.16
CA ILE A 174 -0.94 10.49 3.05
C ILE A 174 -1.09 9.88 4.45
N ALA A 175 -0.17 10.21 5.36
CA ALA A 175 -0.24 9.76 6.75
C ALA A 175 -1.48 10.31 7.45
N GLU A 176 -1.78 11.60 7.24
CA GLU A 176 -2.97 12.27 7.78
C GLU A 176 -4.28 11.61 7.29
N GLU A 177 -4.35 11.26 6.00
CA GLU A 177 -5.53 10.60 5.43
C GLU A 177 -5.71 9.17 5.96
N ILE A 178 -4.62 8.41 6.13
CA ILE A 178 -4.67 7.07 6.71
C ILE A 178 -5.13 7.13 8.17
N ASP A 179 -4.54 8.01 8.97
CA ASP A 179 -4.88 8.21 10.39
C ASP A 179 -6.35 8.60 10.53
N ARG A 180 -6.79 9.63 9.81
CA ARG A 180 -8.17 10.07 9.78
C ARG A 180 -9.14 8.97 9.37
N PHE A 181 -8.82 8.23 8.30
CA PHE A 181 -9.69 7.14 7.82
C PHE A 181 -9.82 6.03 8.86
N CYS A 182 -8.71 5.61 9.48
CA CYS A 182 -8.72 4.59 10.52
C CYS A 182 -9.50 5.04 11.77
N GLU A 183 -9.41 6.32 12.14
CA GLU A 183 -10.12 6.86 13.30
C GLU A 183 -11.62 7.01 13.06
N THR A 184 -12.01 7.50 11.87
CA THR A 184 -13.39 7.94 11.61
C THR A 184 -14.25 6.91 10.88
N THR A 185 -13.66 5.83 10.38
CA THR A 185 -14.37 4.81 9.60
C THR A 185 -14.47 3.51 10.38
N GLU A 186 -15.67 2.93 10.39
CA GLU A 186 -15.88 1.55 10.83
C GLU A 186 -16.10 0.67 9.61
N ALA A 187 -15.43 -0.48 9.56
CA ALA A 187 -15.57 -1.44 8.48
C ALA A 187 -15.92 -2.82 9.03
N MET A 188 -16.88 -3.47 8.38
CA MET A 188 -17.21 -4.88 8.63
C MET A 188 -15.97 -5.74 8.37
N ASP A 189 -15.69 -6.67 9.26
CA ASP A 189 -14.64 -7.66 9.06
C ASP A 189 -15.18 -9.11 9.20
N VAL A 190 -14.29 -10.09 9.10
CA VAL A 190 -14.68 -11.51 9.14
C VAL A 190 -15.21 -11.98 10.49
N SER A 191 -15.15 -11.17 11.55
CA SER A 191 -15.80 -11.46 12.84
C SER A 191 -17.31 -11.26 12.78
N GLY A 192 -17.83 -10.56 11.76
CA GLY A 192 -19.22 -10.16 11.63
C GLY A 192 -19.56 -8.84 12.33
N GLU A 193 -18.54 -8.15 12.86
CA GLU A 193 -18.69 -6.87 13.53
C GLU A 193 -17.96 -5.76 12.74
N ARG A 194 -18.29 -4.50 13.02
CA ARG A 194 -17.61 -3.33 12.46
C ARG A 194 -16.63 -2.76 13.46
N HIS A 195 -15.40 -2.51 13.01
CA HIS A 195 -14.36 -1.93 13.85
C HIS A 195 -13.68 -0.77 13.14
N SER A 196 -13.29 0.24 13.92
CA SER A 196 -12.37 1.30 13.46
C SER A 196 -10.94 0.78 13.45
N GLY A 197 -10.07 1.45 12.66
CA GLY A 197 -8.68 1.08 12.55
C GLY A 197 -7.87 1.40 13.81
N LEU A 198 -6.76 0.69 13.97
CA LEU A 198 -5.82 0.91 15.06
C LEU A 198 -4.54 1.62 14.59
N LEU A 199 -4.33 1.70 13.27
CA LEU A 199 -3.19 2.37 12.66
C LEU A 199 -3.32 3.89 12.83
N THR A 200 -2.23 4.53 13.27
CA THR A 200 -2.19 5.96 13.57
C THR A 200 -1.07 6.67 12.81
N GLY A 201 -1.16 8.00 12.69
CA GLY A 201 -0.09 8.83 12.16
C GLY A 201 1.23 8.66 12.90
N ASP A 202 1.20 8.42 14.21
CA ASP A 202 2.38 8.11 15.03
C ASP A 202 3.08 6.82 14.62
N ASP A 203 2.32 5.76 14.26
CA ASP A 203 2.88 4.50 13.77
C ASP A 203 3.60 4.73 12.43
N LEU A 204 2.98 5.49 11.53
CA LEU A 204 3.55 5.87 10.24
C LEU A 204 4.83 6.71 10.40
N ALA A 205 4.83 7.68 11.31
CA ALA A 205 5.97 8.56 11.54
C ALA A 205 7.20 7.84 12.11
N ARG A 206 6.99 6.80 12.91
CA ARG A 206 8.06 6.09 13.63
C ARG A 206 8.74 5.00 12.82
N TRP A 207 8.14 4.56 11.71
CA TRP A 207 8.69 3.46 10.91
C TRP A 207 9.21 3.93 9.54
N SER A 208 10.20 3.21 9.03
CA SER A 208 10.73 3.37 7.67
C SER A 208 11.24 2.05 7.14
N ALA A 209 11.14 1.87 5.85
CA ALA A 209 11.82 0.79 5.14
C ALA A 209 13.35 0.89 5.33
N SER A 210 14.00 -0.25 5.44
CA SER A 210 15.44 -0.37 5.71
C SER A 210 16.11 -1.45 4.84
N PHE A 211 17.44 -1.39 4.80
CA PHE A 211 18.24 -2.50 4.30
C PHE A 211 18.70 -3.36 5.47
N GLU A 212 18.64 -4.68 5.26
CA GLU A 212 19.05 -5.68 6.23
C GLU A 212 20.05 -6.65 5.60
N GLU A 213 20.86 -7.29 6.45
CA GLU A 213 21.76 -8.35 6.00
C GLU A 213 20.97 -9.68 5.89
N PRO A 214 21.09 -10.40 4.77
CA PRO A 214 20.42 -11.69 4.63
C PRO A 214 21.09 -12.76 5.49
N LEU A 215 20.30 -13.73 5.93
CA LEU A 215 20.86 -14.97 6.41
C LEU A 215 21.47 -15.74 5.21
N SER A 216 22.66 -16.24 5.38
CA SER A 216 23.36 -17.06 4.39
C SER A 216 23.78 -18.39 4.99
N LEU A 217 23.77 -19.41 4.15
CA LEU A 217 24.24 -20.75 4.49
C LEU A 217 25.16 -21.23 3.36
N ASP A 218 26.37 -21.59 3.71
CA ASP A 218 27.29 -22.25 2.81
C ASP A 218 27.08 -23.79 2.90
N PHE A 219 26.94 -24.46 1.77
CA PHE A 219 26.73 -25.90 1.69
C PHE A 219 27.53 -26.54 0.54
#